data_77c8790cf3fed837dcdc3357ec802b61
#
_entry.id   77c8790cf3fed837dcdc3357ec802b61
#
_cell.length_a   1.000
_cell.length_b   1.000
_cell.length_c   1.000
_cell.angle_alpha   90.00
_cell.angle_beta   90.00
_cell.angle_gamma   90.00
#
_symmetry.space_group_name_H-M   'P 1'
#
loop_
_entity.id
_entity.type
_entity.pdbx_description
1 polymer ?
#
loop_
_entity_poly.entity_id
_entity_poly.type
_entity_poly.pdbx_seq_one_letter_code
_entity_poly.pdbx_strand_id
1 'polypeptide(L)'
;VRLGLTGYLKTFRQSELRRFVAEDFVNPKILDEFQPLPKGGYGRAYGPDLLAHIWAGNVPGLPLWSLISGLLVKAGNIGKVPSTEPLMASWFAHIIAEIDPKLGQCLAVVWWKGGDVDREQALLNQADLVMAYGNNDTLHQIRDRTPITTRCLTYSHKVSFGMISKAALDTGKAWDVAHQAAYDIVRYD
;
A
#
# COMPACT_ATOMS: atom_id res chain seq x y z
N VAL A 1 -3.83 -18.76 -9.32
CA VAL A 1 -4.08 -17.31 -9.52
C VAL A 1 -5.52 -16.91 -9.21
N ARG A 2 -6.57 -17.55 -9.79
CA ARG A 2 -7.98 -17.17 -9.54
C ARG A 2 -8.40 -17.24 -8.07
N LEU A 3 -8.04 -18.28 -7.33
CA LEU A 3 -8.39 -18.45 -5.91
C LEU A 3 -7.71 -17.41 -5.01
N GLY A 4 -6.45 -17.08 -5.30
CA GLY A 4 -5.70 -16.06 -4.56
C GLY A 4 -6.28 -14.66 -4.73
N LEU A 5 -6.63 -14.27 -5.96
CA LEU A 5 -7.20 -12.96 -6.25
C LEU A 5 -8.59 -12.78 -5.62
N THR A 6 -9.45 -13.80 -5.66
CA THR A 6 -10.77 -13.74 -5.03
C THR A 6 -10.67 -13.57 -3.51
N GLY A 7 -9.75 -14.28 -2.86
CA GLY A 7 -9.48 -14.12 -1.42
C GLY A 7 -8.96 -12.73 -1.10
N TYR A 8 -8.02 -12.24 -1.92
CA TYR A 8 -7.44 -10.91 -1.78
C TYR A 8 -8.47 -9.79 -1.93
N LEU A 9 -9.34 -9.85 -2.94
CA LEU A 9 -10.39 -8.84 -3.15
C LEU A 9 -11.42 -8.79 -2.01
N LYS A 10 -11.60 -9.88 -1.25
CA LYS A 10 -12.46 -9.87 -0.06
C LYS A 10 -11.97 -8.94 1.05
N THR A 11 -10.68 -8.64 1.08
CA THR A 11 -10.08 -7.71 2.06
C THR A 11 -10.50 -6.26 1.83
N PHE A 12 -11.05 -5.93 0.66
CA PHE A 12 -11.55 -4.60 0.32
C PHE A 12 -13.05 -4.41 0.53
N ARG A 13 -13.69 -5.31 1.28
CA ARG A 13 -15.09 -5.13 1.66
C ARG A 13 -15.23 -3.94 2.62
N GLN A 14 -16.37 -3.28 2.57
CA GLN A 14 -16.65 -2.10 3.40
C GLN A 14 -16.36 -2.34 4.90
N SER A 15 -16.71 -3.50 5.45
CA SER A 15 -16.44 -3.86 6.84
C SER A 15 -14.95 -3.89 7.15
N GLU A 16 -14.15 -4.47 6.23
CA GLU A 16 -12.70 -4.58 6.39
C GLU A 16 -12.01 -3.23 6.27
N LEU A 17 -12.42 -2.41 5.29
CA LEU A 17 -11.89 -1.05 5.13
C LEU A 17 -12.22 -0.15 6.32
N ARG A 18 -13.44 -0.28 6.88
CA ARG A 18 -13.81 0.44 8.11
C ARG A 18 -12.98 -0.01 9.30
N ARG A 19 -12.76 -1.33 9.45
CA ARG A 19 -11.89 -1.89 10.48
C ARG A 19 -10.46 -1.36 10.33
N PHE A 20 -9.91 -1.39 9.12
CA PHE A 20 -8.57 -0.89 8.81
C PHE A 20 -8.38 0.56 9.26
N VAL A 21 -9.33 1.45 8.96
CA VAL A 21 -9.27 2.85 9.43
C VAL A 21 -9.41 2.94 10.96
N ALA A 22 -10.26 2.11 11.58
CA ALA A 22 -10.49 2.13 13.01
C ALA A 22 -9.31 1.56 13.82
N GLU A 23 -8.46 0.74 13.24
CA GLU A 23 -7.22 0.25 13.86
C GLU A 23 -6.20 1.38 14.06
N ASP A 24 -6.15 2.35 13.14
CA ASP A 24 -5.21 3.46 13.19
C ASP A 24 -5.79 4.73 13.85
N PHE A 25 -7.09 4.92 13.77
CA PHE A 25 -7.76 6.10 14.31
C PHE A 25 -8.76 5.70 15.40
N VAL A 26 -8.54 6.15 16.64
CA VAL A 26 -9.47 5.95 17.78
C VAL A 26 -10.90 6.38 17.41
N ASN A 27 -11.04 7.45 16.65
CA ASN A 27 -12.29 7.90 16.06
C ASN A 27 -12.09 8.19 14.57
N PRO A 28 -12.49 7.28 13.65
CA PRO A 28 -12.35 7.47 12.21
C PRO A 28 -13.02 8.76 11.66
N LYS A 29 -14.04 9.29 12.34
CA LYS A 29 -14.69 10.53 11.94
C LYS A 29 -13.75 11.74 11.96
N ILE A 30 -12.58 11.63 12.62
CA ILE A 30 -11.57 12.69 12.62
C ILE A 30 -11.07 13.01 11.20
N LEU A 31 -11.21 12.09 10.26
CA LEU A 31 -10.92 12.31 8.83
C LEU A 31 -12.00 13.14 8.11
N ASP A 32 -13.20 13.26 8.69
CA ASP A 32 -14.35 13.94 8.09
C ASP A 32 -14.64 15.28 8.73
N GLU A 33 -14.56 15.35 10.06
CA GLU A 33 -14.99 16.50 10.87
C GLU A 33 -14.10 16.68 12.10
N PHE A 34 -14.21 17.83 12.76
CA PHE A 34 -13.53 18.05 14.03
C PHE A 34 -14.09 17.14 15.12
N GLN A 35 -13.21 16.43 15.81
CA GLN A 35 -13.54 15.51 16.89
C GLN A 35 -12.85 15.93 18.19
N PRO A 36 -13.47 15.68 19.37
CA PRO A 36 -12.83 15.96 20.64
C PRO A 36 -11.56 15.11 20.82
N LEU A 37 -10.51 15.75 21.32
CA LEU A 37 -9.22 15.09 21.58
C LEU A 37 -9.11 14.64 23.05
N PRO A 38 -8.41 13.53 23.36
CA PRO A 38 -8.26 13.03 24.72
C PRO A 38 -7.62 14.02 25.71
N LYS A 39 -6.78 14.92 25.20
CA LYS A 39 -6.12 15.98 26.01
C LYS A 39 -6.92 17.27 26.08
N GLY A 40 -8.16 17.28 25.61
CA GLY A 40 -9.02 18.46 25.49
C GLY A 40 -8.87 19.16 24.14
N GLY A 41 -9.86 20.01 23.79
CA GLY A 41 -9.96 20.66 22.49
C GLY A 41 -10.51 19.75 21.40
N TYR A 42 -10.45 20.25 20.17
CA TYR A 42 -10.94 19.54 18.97
C TYR A 42 -9.83 19.47 17.94
N GLY A 43 -9.77 18.35 17.20
CA GLY A 43 -8.84 18.14 16.09
C GLY A 43 -9.52 17.51 14.89
N ARG A 44 -8.95 17.73 13.72
CA ARG A 44 -9.29 17.04 12.47
C ARG A 44 -8.00 16.54 11.82
N ALA A 45 -8.03 15.33 11.29
CA ALA A 45 -6.91 14.76 10.52
C ALA A 45 -7.09 15.05 9.03
N TYR A 46 -6.00 15.45 8.39
CA TYR A 46 -5.93 15.63 6.95
C TYR A 46 -4.86 14.69 6.40
N GLY A 47 -5.19 14.00 5.31
CA GLY A 47 -4.20 13.27 4.52
C GLY A 47 -3.31 14.24 3.73
N PRO A 48 -2.28 13.72 3.05
CA PRO A 48 -1.53 14.50 2.06
C PRO A 48 -2.45 14.89 0.90
N ASP A 49 -2.23 16.04 0.28
CA ASP A 49 -2.98 16.42 -0.92
C ASP A 49 -2.61 15.49 -2.07
N LEU A 50 -1.30 15.19 -2.24
CA LEU A 50 -0.80 14.28 -3.25
C LEU A 50 0.12 13.20 -2.65
N LEU A 51 -0.29 11.95 -2.84
CA LEU A 51 0.48 10.76 -2.49
C LEU A 51 1.06 10.12 -3.75
N ALA A 52 2.38 10.10 -3.84
CA ALA A 52 3.10 9.41 -4.90
C ALA A 52 3.46 7.98 -4.48
N HIS A 53 3.16 7.00 -5.34
CA HIS A 53 3.51 5.61 -5.15
C HIS A 53 4.53 5.16 -6.18
N ILE A 54 5.61 4.54 -5.75
CA ILE A 54 6.59 3.89 -6.63
C ILE A 54 6.62 2.41 -6.27
N TRP A 55 6.01 1.57 -7.12
CA TRP A 55 5.83 0.16 -6.82
C TRP A 55 6.94 -0.72 -7.40
N ALA A 56 7.22 -1.83 -6.68
CA ALA A 56 7.99 -2.96 -7.16
C ALA A 56 7.06 -4.00 -7.80
N GLY A 57 7.59 -4.79 -8.73
CA GLY A 57 6.79 -5.74 -9.53
C GLY A 57 6.64 -7.14 -8.95
N ASN A 58 7.17 -7.39 -7.75
CA ASN A 58 7.19 -8.72 -7.14
C ASN A 58 5.90 -9.09 -6.37
N VAL A 59 5.04 -8.11 -6.06
CA VAL A 59 3.77 -8.35 -5.35
C VAL A 59 2.61 -7.73 -6.12
N PRO A 60 1.91 -8.49 -6.97
CA PRO A 60 0.87 -7.95 -7.88
C PRO A 60 -0.27 -7.20 -7.19
N GLY A 61 -0.64 -7.59 -5.98
CA GLY A 61 -1.74 -6.95 -5.23
C GLY A 61 -1.34 -5.68 -4.47
N LEU A 62 -0.06 -5.42 -4.28
CA LEU A 62 0.44 -4.29 -3.51
C LEU A 62 -0.10 -2.93 -3.98
N PRO A 63 -0.16 -2.62 -5.29
CA PRO A 63 -0.68 -1.36 -5.77
C PRO A 63 -2.12 -1.06 -5.33
N LEU A 64 -2.97 -2.07 -5.23
CA LEU A 64 -4.37 -1.89 -4.83
C LEU A 64 -4.48 -1.42 -3.38
N TRP A 65 -3.78 -2.08 -2.45
CA TRP A 65 -3.75 -1.65 -1.05
C TRP A 65 -3.17 -0.24 -0.91
N SER A 66 -2.11 0.04 -1.64
CA SER A 66 -1.44 1.34 -1.61
C SER A 66 -2.38 2.46 -2.06
N LEU A 67 -3.09 2.28 -3.20
CA LEU A 67 -4.08 3.23 -3.72
C LEU A 67 -5.28 3.38 -2.78
N ILE A 68 -5.83 2.26 -2.28
CA ILE A 68 -6.98 2.29 -1.36
C ILE A 68 -6.62 3.01 -0.07
N SER A 69 -5.44 2.78 0.50
CA SER A 69 -4.99 3.49 1.70
C SER A 69 -4.92 5.00 1.48
N GLY A 70 -4.41 5.44 0.32
CA GLY A 70 -4.41 6.86 -0.06
C GLY A 70 -5.82 7.44 -0.20
N LEU A 71 -6.74 6.71 -0.84
CA LEU A 71 -8.14 7.15 -0.96
C LEU A 71 -8.86 7.23 0.39
N LEU A 72 -8.58 6.29 1.31
CA LEU A 72 -9.18 6.29 2.66
C LEU A 72 -8.77 7.52 3.48
N VAL A 73 -7.58 8.05 3.27
CA VAL A 73 -7.13 9.31 3.90
C VAL A 73 -7.42 10.55 3.03
N LYS A 74 -8.19 10.38 1.94
CA LYS A 74 -8.65 11.44 1.03
C LYS A 74 -7.53 12.14 0.25
N ALA A 75 -6.45 11.43 -0.05
CA ALA A 75 -5.36 11.91 -0.88
C ALA A 75 -5.67 11.73 -2.38
N GLY A 76 -5.18 12.64 -3.21
CA GLY A 76 -4.93 12.35 -4.62
C GLY A 76 -3.76 11.36 -4.75
N ASN A 77 -3.83 10.42 -5.68
CA ASN A 77 -2.85 9.35 -5.79
C ASN A 77 -2.26 9.30 -7.20
N ILE A 78 -0.94 9.32 -7.30
CA ILE A 78 -0.23 9.03 -8.55
C ILE A 78 0.67 7.81 -8.31
N GLY A 79 0.41 6.72 -9.05
CA GLY A 79 1.17 5.49 -8.93
C GLY A 79 2.02 5.18 -10.16
N LYS A 80 3.32 5.05 -9.96
CA LYS A 80 4.25 4.60 -11.00
C LYS A 80 4.37 3.09 -10.96
N VAL A 81 3.89 2.42 -12.02
CA VAL A 81 3.96 0.96 -12.15
C VAL A 81 5.33 0.48 -12.61
N PRO A 82 5.75 -0.72 -12.17
CA PRO A 82 6.95 -1.38 -12.68
C PRO A 82 6.71 -1.95 -14.09
N SER A 83 7.79 -2.15 -14.85
CA SER A 83 7.68 -2.72 -16.21
C SER A 83 7.23 -4.19 -16.22
N THR A 84 7.43 -4.90 -15.12
CA THR A 84 7.07 -6.32 -14.98
C THR A 84 5.60 -6.55 -14.69
N GLU A 85 4.91 -5.57 -14.08
CA GLU A 85 3.48 -5.64 -13.78
C GLU A 85 2.83 -4.26 -13.94
N PRO A 86 2.45 -3.85 -15.16
CA PRO A 86 1.85 -2.54 -15.43
C PRO A 86 0.31 -2.54 -15.40
N LEU A 87 -0.35 -3.70 -15.31
CA LEU A 87 -1.77 -3.82 -15.63
C LEU A 87 -2.70 -3.68 -14.43
N MET A 88 -2.37 -4.26 -13.29
CA MET A 88 -3.29 -4.37 -12.15
C MET A 88 -3.74 -3.00 -11.63
N ALA A 89 -2.80 -2.10 -11.39
CA ALA A 89 -3.11 -0.76 -10.90
C ALA A 89 -3.89 0.07 -11.92
N SER A 90 -3.50 -0.03 -13.20
CA SER A 90 -4.18 0.69 -14.30
C SER A 90 -5.62 0.21 -14.47
N TRP A 91 -5.82 -1.09 -14.42
CA TRP A 91 -7.15 -1.70 -14.49
C TRP A 91 -8.02 -1.31 -13.29
N PHE A 92 -7.45 -1.32 -12.10
CA PHE A 92 -8.15 -0.89 -10.88
C PHE A 92 -8.60 0.57 -10.98
N ALA A 93 -7.69 1.48 -11.38
CA ALA A 93 -8.02 2.89 -11.54
C ALA A 93 -9.13 3.12 -12.60
N HIS A 94 -9.09 2.36 -13.69
CA HIS A 94 -10.12 2.41 -14.72
C HIS A 94 -11.49 1.98 -14.21
N ILE A 95 -11.57 0.86 -13.50
CA ILE A 95 -12.83 0.39 -12.89
C ILE A 95 -13.38 1.41 -11.89
N ILE A 96 -12.53 2.00 -11.04
CA ILE A 96 -12.99 3.04 -10.11
C ILE A 96 -13.54 4.23 -10.87
N ALA A 97 -12.90 4.68 -11.95
CA ALA A 97 -13.37 5.80 -12.77
C ALA A 97 -14.69 5.51 -13.48
N GLU A 98 -14.98 4.26 -13.85
CA GLU A 98 -16.26 3.84 -14.41
C GLU A 98 -17.38 3.84 -13.35
N ILE A 99 -17.08 3.40 -12.13
CA ILE A 99 -18.07 3.29 -11.04
C ILE A 99 -18.35 4.65 -10.40
N ASP A 100 -17.29 5.41 -10.11
CA ASP A 100 -17.34 6.75 -9.52
C ASP A 100 -16.32 7.67 -10.20
N PRO A 101 -16.77 8.46 -11.20
CA PRO A 101 -15.89 9.38 -11.94
C PRO A 101 -15.18 10.41 -11.04
N LYS A 102 -15.79 10.85 -9.93
CA LYS A 102 -15.16 11.79 -9.00
C LYS A 102 -14.01 11.14 -8.25
N LEU A 103 -14.20 9.90 -7.79
CA LEU A 103 -13.15 9.13 -7.15
C LEU A 103 -12.05 8.77 -8.15
N GLY A 104 -12.42 8.45 -9.39
CA GLY A 104 -11.47 8.20 -10.48
C GLY A 104 -10.54 9.38 -10.77
N GLN A 105 -11.00 10.62 -10.62
CA GLN A 105 -10.18 11.84 -10.77
C GLN A 105 -9.10 11.97 -9.67
N CYS A 106 -9.22 11.22 -8.57
CA CYS A 106 -8.22 11.19 -7.51
C CYS A 106 -7.13 10.12 -7.76
N LEU A 107 -7.17 9.42 -8.89
CA LEU A 107 -6.26 8.33 -9.22
C LEU A 107 -5.58 8.58 -10.56
N ALA A 108 -4.25 8.50 -10.59
CA ALA A 108 -3.48 8.45 -11.83
C ALA A 108 -2.48 7.29 -11.76
N VAL A 109 -2.40 6.50 -12.82
CA VAL A 109 -1.42 5.43 -12.95
C VAL A 109 -0.54 5.74 -14.15
N VAL A 110 0.77 5.80 -13.90
CA VAL A 110 1.77 6.22 -14.88
C VAL A 110 2.86 5.19 -15.03
N TRP A 111 3.49 5.17 -16.20
CA TRP A 111 4.61 4.32 -16.46
C TRP A 111 5.74 5.08 -17.18
N TRP A 112 6.94 4.82 -16.76
CA TRP A 112 8.17 5.14 -17.46
C TRP A 112 9.25 4.13 -17.11
N LYS A 113 10.28 4.06 -17.95
CA LYS A 113 11.42 3.19 -17.73
C LYS A 113 12.16 3.60 -16.45
N GLY A 114 12.55 2.64 -15.61
CA GLY A 114 13.38 2.92 -14.43
C GLY A 114 14.65 3.67 -14.81
N GLY A 115 15.04 4.68 -14.01
CA GLY A 115 16.17 5.56 -14.29
C GLY A 115 15.85 6.81 -15.12
N ASP A 116 14.59 7.05 -15.48
CA ASP A 116 14.14 8.34 -16.03
C ASP A 116 14.05 9.37 -14.90
N VAL A 117 15.19 10.02 -14.65
CA VAL A 117 15.37 10.93 -13.52
C VAL A 117 14.45 12.14 -13.63
N ASP A 118 14.24 12.68 -14.83
CA ASP A 118 13.45 13.91 -15.03
C ASP A 118 11.97 13.68 -14.66
N ARG A 119 11.37 12.58 -15.13
CA ARG A 119 9.98 12.23 -14.80
C ARG A 119 9.82 11.87 -13.33
N GLU A 120 10.79 11.15 -12.78
CA GLU A 120 10.76 10.79 -11.37
C GLU A 120 10.88 12.02 -10.48
N GLN A 121 11.80 12.95 -10.80
CA GLN A 121 11.96 14.20 -10.07
C GLN A 121 10.71 15.09 -10.17
N ALA A 122 10.08 15.16 -11.35
CA ALA A 122 8.83 15.89 -11.53
C ALA A 122 7.72 15.37 -10.62
N LEU A 123 7.60 14.04 -10.47
CA LEU A 123 6.65 13.43 -9.53
C LEU A 123 7.01 13.73 -8.07
N LEU A 124 8.27 13.53 -7.69
CA LEU A 124 8.74 13.73 -6.31
C LEU A 124 8.58 15.18 -5.83
N ASN A 125 8.77 16.15 -6.72
CA ASN A 125 8.64 17.58 -6.41
C ASN A 125 7.19 18.01 -6.16
N GLN A 126 6.21 17.27 -6.65
CA GLN A 126 4.79 17.60 -6.46
C GLN A 126 4.14 16.86 -5.30
N ALA A 127 4.76 15.78 -4.82
CA ALA A 127 4.20 14.93 -3.79
C ALA A 127 4.41 15.50 -2.39
N ASP A 128 3.38 15.42 -1.55
CA ASP A 128 3.49 15.68 -0.11
C ASP A 128 4.01 14.45 0.64
N LEU A 129 3.68 13.27 0.12
CA LEU A 129 4.13 11.99 0.66
C LEU A 129 4.51 11.05 -0.48
N VAL A 130 5.66 10.42 -0.36
CA VAL A 130 6.13 9.37 -1.28
C VAL A 130 6.11 8.03 -0.55
N MET A 131 5.48 7.03 -1.14
CA MET A 131 5.55 5.63 -0.74
C MET A 131 6.32 4.84 -1.79
N ALA A 132 7.52 4.37 -1.45
CA ALA A 132 8.39 3.67 -2.39
C ALA A 132 8.68 2.24 -1.94
N TYR A 133 8.59 1.30 -2.87
CA TYR A 133 8.85 -0.12 -2.69
C TYR A 133 9.98 -0.56 -3.63
N GLY A 134 10.97 -1.27 -3.13
CA GLY A 134 12.07 -1.74 -3.96
C GLY A 134 13.26 -2.26 -3.16
N ASN A 135 14.35 -2.52 -3.86
CA ASN A 135 15.63 -2.82 -3.23
C ASN A 135 16.25 -1.57 -2.59
N ASN A 136 17.23 -1.78 -1.74
CA ASN A 136 17.87 -0.70 -0.97
C ASN A 136 18.46 0.39 -1.86
N ASP A 137 19.13 0.02 -2.97
CA ASP A 137 19.78 0.98 -3.86
C ASP A 137 18.75 1.90 -4.54
N THR A 138 17.66 1.32 -5.04
CA THR A 138 16.55 2.09 -5.63
C THR A 138 15.93 3.04 -4.59
N LEU A 139 15.69 2.55 -3.38
CA LEU A 139 15.09 3.36 -2.32
C LEU A 139 16.00 4.48 -1.84
N HIS A 140 17.32 4.27 -1.78
CA HIS A 140 18.29 5.32 -1.51
C HIS A 140 18.23 6.40 -2.58
N GLN A 141 18.26 6.04 -3.86
CA GLN A 141 18.16 7.00 -4.96
C GLN A 141 16.87 7.83 -4.95
N ILE A 142 15.72 7.21 -4.64
CA ILE A 142 14.44 7.90 -4.51
C ILE A 142 14.50 8.87 -3.33
N ARG A 143 15.00 8.43 -2.19
CA ARG A 143 15.09 9.23 -0.97
C ARG A 143 16.00 10.44 -1.16
N ASP A 144 17.16 10.26 -1.79
CA ASP A 144 18.13 11.34 -2.04
C ASP A 144 17.58 12.42 -2.97
N ARG A 145 16.65 12.04 -3.86
CA ARG A 145 15.97 12.95 -4.79
C ARG A 145 14.66 13.52 -4.26
N THR A 146 14.13 12.96 -3.19
CA THR A 146 12.90 13.46 -2.57
C THR A 146 13.18 14.76 -1.82
N PRO A 147 12.43 15.85 -2.08
CA PRO A 147 12.59 17.11 -1.37
C PRO A 147 12.49 16.92 0.16
N ILE A 148 13.25 17.68 0.93
CA ILE A 148 13.28 17.58 2.39
C ILE A 148 11.91 17.89 3.04
N THR A 149 11.08 18.63 2.35
CA THR A 149 9.72 18.96 2.77
C THR A 149 8.72 17.83 2.51
N THR A 150 9.07 16.86 1.64
CA THR A 150 8.24 15.73 1.27
C THR A 150 8.52 14.55 2.19
N ARG A 151 7.50 14.01 2.81
CA ARG A 151 7.63 12.80 3.64
C ARG A 151 7.86 11.58 2.76
N CYS A 152 8.88 10.78 3.08
CA CYS A 152 9.21 9.57 2.32
C CYS A 152 9.11 8.32 3.19
N LEU A 153 8.21 7.41 2.82
CA LEU A 153 8.06 6.07 3.41
C LEU A 153 8.64 5.03 2.46
N THR A 154 9.66 4.32 2.91
CA THR A 154 10.36 3.33 2.10
C THR A 154 10.15 1.92 2.63
N TYR A 155 9.82 1.00 1.74
CA TYR A 155 9.59 -0.42 2.04
C TYR A 155 10.63 -1.27 1.29
N SER A 156 11.70 -1.60 2.01
CA SER A 156 12.83 -2.40 1.49
C SER A 156 12.63 -3.88 1.78
N HIS A 157 13.56 -4.69 1.27
CA HIS A 157 13.65 -6.09 1.63
C HIS A 157 13.77 -6.27 3.15
N LYS A 158 13.02 -7.22 3.68
CA LYS A 158 13.05 -7.64 5.09
C LYS A 158 13.34 -9.13 5.15
N VAL A 159 14.05 -9.53 6.18
CA VAL A 159 14.21 -10.95 6.51
C VAL A 159 13.04 -11.35 7.40
N SER A 160 12.30 -12.36 6.96
CA SER A 160 11.23 -12.97 7.74
C SER A 160 11.67 -14.34 8.23
N PHE A 161 11.22 -14.75 9.41
CA PHE A 161 11.44 -16.09 9.92
C PHE A 161 10.18 -16.57 10.65
N GLY A 162 9.97 -17.88 10.62
CA GLY A 162 8.93 -18.55 11.39
C GLY A 162 9.54 -19.31 12.57
N MET A 163 8.80 -19.40 13.68
CA MET A 163 9.15 -20.26 14.79
C MET A 163 8.01 -21.25 15.06
N ILE A 164 8.35 -22.54 15.13
CA ILE A 164 7.43 -23.61 15.50
C ILE A 164 7.91 -24.19 16.85
N SER A 165 7.08 -24.14 17.87
CA SER A 165 7.44 -24.69 19.17
C SER A 165 7.51 -26.21 19.12
N LYS A 166 8.39 -26.81 19.92
CA LYS A 166 8.46 -28.27 20.10
C LYS A 166 7.09 -28.86 20.50
N ALA A 167 6.37 -28.17 21.37
CA ALA A 167 5.04 -28.61 21.80
C ALA A 167 4.02 -28.72 20.66
N ALA A 168 4.13 -27.88 19.64
CA ALA A 168 3.29 -27.97 18.45
C ALA A 168 3.64 -29.19 17.58
N LEU A 169 4.91 -29.58 17.55
CA LEU A 169 5.40 -30.74 16.79
C LEU A 169 5.16 -32.08 17.52
N ASP A 170 5.13 -32.04 18.83
CA ASP A 170 4.89 -33.26 19.68
C ASP A 170 3.39 -33.66 19.68
N THR A 171 2.53 -32.88 19.07
CA THR A 171 1.12 -33.22 18.83
C THR A 171 1.00 -34.12 17.61
N GLY A 172 0.00 -35.00 17.54
CA GLY A 172 -0.31 -35.79 16.33
C GLY A 172 -0.60 -34.94 15.06
N LYS A 173 -0.46 -33.61 15.13
CA LYS A 173 -0.68 -32.61 14.07
C LYS A 173 0.62 -32.07 13.47
N ALA A 174 1.76 -32.67 13.73
CA ALA A 174 3.05 -32.18 13.24
C ALA A 174 3.07 -32.01 11.71
N TRP A 175 2.45 -32.94 10.97
CA TRP A 175 2.32 -32.84 9.51
C TRP A 175 1.46 -31.67 9.06
N ASP A 176 0.35 -31.37 9.73
CA ASP A 176 -0.51 -30.23 9.41
C ASP A 176 0.24 -28.93 9.64
N VAL A 177 0.99 -28.82 10.74
CA VAL A 177 1.82 -27.66 11.07
C VAL A 177 2.92 -27.47 10.01
N ALA A 178 3.61 -28.55 9.62
CA ALA A 178 4.65 -28.50 8.60
C ALA A 178 4.08 -28.09 7.24
N HIS A 179 2.89 -28.60 6.86
CA HIS A 179 2.24 -28.26 5.62
C HIS A 179 1.81 -26.79 5.59
N GLN A 180 1.26 -26.28 6.68
CA GLN A 180 0.90 -24.84 6.78
C GLN A 180 2.13 -23.94 6.70
N ALA A 181 3.20 -24.29 7.39
CA ALA A 181 4.47 -23.55 7.35
C ALA A 181 5.06 -23.54 5.92
N ALA A 182 5.06 -24.68 5.25
CA ALA A 182 5.50 -24.76 3.84
C ALA A 182 4.64 -23.91 2.92
N TYR A 183 3.31 -23.91 3.10
CA TYR A 183 2.39 -23.09 2.34
C TYR A 183 2.66 -21.59 2.52
N ASP A 184 2.93 -21.15 3.76
CA ASP A 184 3.23 -19.75 4.05
C ASP A 184 4.59 -19.31 3.46
N ILE A 185 5.59 -20.21 3.46
CA ILE A 185 6.91 -19.93 2.90
C ILE A 185 6.86 -19.77 1.39
N VAL A 186 6.21 -20.71 0.67
CA VAL A 186 6.21 -20.74 -0.82
C VAL A 186 5.15 -19.84 -1.45
N ARG A 187 4.38 -19.13 -0.66
CA ARG A 187 3.26 -18.33 -1.17
C ARG A 187 3.69 -17.18 -2.09
N TYR A 188 4.92 -16.70 -1.93
CA TYR A 188 5.46 -15.53 -2.61
C TYR A 188 6.74 -15.83 -3.41
N ASP A 189 7.12 -17.10 -3.55
CA ASP A 189 8.24 -17.57 -4.38
C ASP A 189 7.79 -18.02 -5.77
#